data_4b128b4664b1c9fc6acd71f9c52f844c
#
_entry.id   4b128b4664b1c9fc6acd71f9c52f844c
#
_cell.length_a   1.000
_cell.length_b   1.000
_cell.length_c   1.000
_cell.angle_alpha   90.00
_cell.angle_beta   90.00
_cell.angle_gamma   90.00
#
_symmetry.space_group_name_H-M   'P 1'
#
loop_
_entity.id
_entity.type
_entity.pdbx_description
1 polymer ?
#
loop_
_entity_poly.entity_id
_entity_poly.type
_entity_poly.pdbx_seq_one_letter_code
_entity_poly.pdbx_strand_id
1 'polypeptide(L)'
;MMKTRKGHPVYPLTVAQKFHLFYQAFCPKKEVLNIGTSLTIDTEIDWEVLRASIYKAYERSEGMRIRFAKDKEGNCYQYIADKEEREIEFVDFTGKTEEEAADTMQEWTRVPFKFQDSPMNRIVMIRTPDGYNGVYFLGDHMTVDAQSLIWFLKDIIEL
;
A
#
# COMPACT_ATOMS: atom_id res chain seq x y z
N MET A 1 26.28 -0.37 -19.13
CA MET A 1 24.89 0.00 -19.48
C MET A 1 24.03 -0.29 -18.27
N MET A 2 23.29 0.69 -17.77
CA MET A 2 22.44 0.49 -16.59
C MET A 2 21.28 -0.43 -16.98
N LYS A 3 21.03 -1.49 -16.18
CA LYS A 3 19.90 -2.39 -16.44
C LYS A 3 18.60 -1.61 -16.22
N THR A 4 17.60 -1.82 -17.07
CA THR A 4 16.28 -1.18 -16.96
C THR A 4 15.17 -2.22 -16.95
N ARG A 5 14.06 -1.89 -16.29
CA ARG A 5 12.81 -2.64 -16.30
C ARG A 5 11.66 -1.71 -16.68
N LYS A 6 10.91 -2.05 -17.73
CA LYS A 6 9.82 -1.19 -18.25
C LYS A 6 10.25 0.26 -18.48
N GLY A 7 11.51 0.49 -18.91
CA GLY A 7 12.07 1.83 -19.09
C GLY A 7 12.68 2.47 -17.84
N HIS A 8 12.47 1.92 -16.64
CA HIS A 8 12.96 2.47 -15.37
C HIS A 8 14.31 1.86 -14.98
N PRO A 9 15.20 2.64 -14.33
CA PRO A 9 16.42 2.10 -13.72
C PRO A 9 16.08 1.05 -12.66
N VAL A 10 16.86 -0.03 -12.61
CA VAL A 10 16.71 -1.05 -11.58
C VAL A 10 17.79 -0.92 -10.52
N TYR A 11 17.41 -1.21 -9.29
CA TYR A 11 18.25 -1.12 -8.11
C TYR A 11 18.28 -2.48 -7.38
N PRO A 12 19.40 -2.83 -6.73
CA PRO A 12 19.41 -3.99 -5.86
C PRO A 12 18.46 -3.82 -4.68
N LEU A 13 17.99 -4.92 -4.11
CA LEU A 13 17.24 -4.88 -2.86
C LEU A 13 18.14 -4.40 -1.72
N THR A 14 17.57 -3.63 -0.81
CA THR A 14 18.22 -3.26 0.46
C THR A 14 18.43 -4.49 1.36
N VAL A 15 19.25 -4.36 2.39
CA VAL A 15 19.47 -5.45 3.36
C VAL A 15 18.16 -5.83 4.06
N ALA A 16 17.36 -4.84 4.45
CA ALA A 16 16.06 -5.06 5.09
C ALA A 16 15.09 -5.80 4.15
N GLN A 17 15.00 -5.39 2.90
CA GLN A 17 14.15 -6.04 1.90
C GLN A 17 14.58 -7.50 1.65
N LYS A 18 15.88 -7.78 1.57
CA LYS A 18 16.41 -9.15 1.45
C LYS A 18 16.03 -10.01 2.65
N PHE A 19 16.12 -9.45 3.86
CA PHE A 19 15.71 -10.13 5.08
C PHE A 19 14.21 -10.44 5.07
N HIS A 20 13.35 -9.49 4.72
CA HIS A 20 11.91 -9.70 4.62
C HIS A 20 11.55 -10.76 3.56
N LEU A 21 12.18 -10.69 2.39
CA LEU A 21 11.97 -11.68 1.33
C LEU A 21 12.38 -13.08 1.77
N PHE A 22 13.53 -13.19 2.46
CA PHE A 22 13.99 -14.46 3.04
C PHE A 22 12.99 -14.97 4.08
N TYR A 23 12.56 -14.12 5.02
CA TYR A 23 11.59 -14.49 6.05
C TYR A 23 10.28 -14.99 5.43
N GLN A 24 9.73 -14.27 4.46
CA GLN A 24 8.50 -14.64 3.76
C GLN A 24 8.63 -15.99 3.00
N ALA A 25 9.82 -16.30 2.49
CA ALA A 25 10.05 -17.56 1.78
C ALA A 25 9.83 -18.79 2.68
N PHE A 26 10.18 -18.68 3.96
CA PHE A 26 10.01 -19.76 4.95
C PHE A 26 8.69 -19.71 5.71
N CYS A 27 7.96 -18.60 5.63
CA CYS A 27 6.67 -18.47 6.29
C CYS A 27 5.57 -19.13 5.44
N PRO A 28 4.71 -20.01 6.02
CA PRO A 28 3.59 -20.60 5.30
C PRO A 28 2.53 -19.56 4.90
N LYS A 29 2.39 -18.49 5.69
CA LYS A 29 1.49 -17.37 5.41
C LYS A 29 2.22 -16.30 4.59
N LYS A 30 1.86 -16.13 3.33
CA LYS A 30 2.53 -15.20 2.41
C LYS A 30 2.19 -13.74 2.69
N GLU A 31 1.11 -13.49 3.40
CA GLU A 31 0.67 -12.17 3.88
C GLU A 31 1.34 -11.72 5.18
N VAL A 32 2.33 -12.47 5.69
CA VAL A 32 2.99 -12.21 6.99
C VAL A 32 3.66 -10.83 7.08
N LEU A 33 3.99 -10.23 5.95
CA LEU A 33 4.58 -8.89 5.88
C LEU A 33 3.54 -7.79 5.65
N ASN A 34 2.26 -8.13 5.57
CA ASN A 34 1.21 -7.14 5.36
C ASN A 34 1.00 -6.31 6.63
N ILE A 35 0.95 -5.00 6.44
CA ILE A 35 0.64 -4.01 7.48
C ILE A 35 -0.65 -3.30 7.05
N GLY A 36 -1.72 -3.49 7.81
CA GLY A 36 -2.99 -2.79 7.62
C GLY A 36 -3.24 -1.78 8.73
N THR A 37 -3.74 -0.61 8.37
CA THR A 37 -4.19 0.41 9.34
C THR A 37 -5.32 1.24 8.76
N SER A 38 -6.18 1.74 9.62
CA SER A 38 -7.22 2.71 9.26
C SER A 38 -6.94 4.06 9.92
N LEU A 39 -7.32 5.11 9.22
CA LEU A 39 -7.32 6.48 9.72
C LEU A 39 -8.73 7.02 9.59
N THR A 40 -9.30 7.47 10.70
CA THR A 40 -10.60 8.14 10.74
C THR A 40 -10.42 9.65 10.74
N ILE A 41 -11.25 10.34 10.00
CA ILE A 41 -11.22 11.79 9.84
C ILE A 41 -12.54 12.34 10.38
N ASP A 42 -12.46 13.14 11.43
CA ASP A 42 -13.60 13.70 12.16
C ASP A 42 -14.07 15.04 11.56
N THR A 43 -14.23 15.06 10.24
CA THR A 43 -14.79 16.21 9.51
C THR A 43 -15.55 15.72 8.28
N GLU A 44 -16.48 16.54 7.79
CA GLU A 44 -17.07 16.31 6.48
C GLU A 44 -15.97 16.41 5.40
N ILE A 45 -15.92 15.42 4.53
CA ILE A 45 -14.96 15.33 3.44
C ILE A 45 -15.69 15.23 2.12
N ASP A 46 -15.24 16.01 1.16
CA ASP A 46 -15.52 15.75 -0.25
C ASP A 46 -14.69 14.55 -0.73
N TRP A 47 -15.35 13.47 -1.13
CA TRP A 47 -14.70 12.24 -1.57
C TRP A 47 -13.85 12.41 -2.82
N GLU A 48 -14.19 13.34 -3.70
CA GLU A 48 -13.38 13.64 -4.89
C GLU A 48 -12.11 14.40 -4.51
N VAL A 49 -12.20 15.29 -3.53
CA VAL A 49 -11.01 15.98 -2.96
C VAL A 49 -10.10 14.96 -2.28
N LEU A 50 -10.65 14.08 -1.43
CA LEU A 50 -9.86 13.03 -0.77
C LEU A 50 -9.19 12.12 -1.80
N ARG A 51 -9.91 11.69 -2.83
CA ARG A 51 -9.36 10.88 -3.93
C ARG A 51 -8.22 11.58 -4.65
N ALA A 52 -8.38 12.87 -4.96
CA ALA A 52 -7.35 13.68 -5.60
C ALA A 52 -6.10 13.83 -4.70
N SER A 53 -6.29 14.02 -3.39
CA SER A 53 -5.21 14.06 -2.40
C SER A 53 -4.44 12.74 -2.33
N ILE A 54 -5.14 11.61 -2.34
CA ILE A 54 -4.51 10.28 -2.40
C ILE A 54 -3.64 10.14 -3.64
N TYR A 55 -4.13 10.52 -4.82
CA TYR A 55 -3.32 10.46 -6.05
C TYR A 55 -2.09 11.35 -5.97
N LYS A 56 -2.21 12.57 -5.45
CA LYS A 56 -1.07 13.46 -5.25
C LYS A 56 -0.06 12.90 -4.25
N ALA A 57 -0.51 12.28 -3.16
CA ALA A 57 0.37 11.64 -2.19
C ALA A 57 1.16 10.49 -2.83
N TYR A 58 0.52 9.67 -3.68
CA TYR A 58 1.22 8.65 -4.47
C TYR A 58 2.23 9.23 -5.44
N GLU A 59 1.91 10.33 -6.10
CA GLU A 59 2.82 11.00 -7.04
C GLU A 59 4.09 11.50 -6.32
N ARG A 60 3.95 12.06 -5.12
CA ARG A 60 5.04 12.58 -4.30
C ARG A 60 5.89 11.50 -3.65
N SER A 61 5.30 10.34 -3.34
CA SER A 61 5.96 9.27 -2.59
C SER A 61 6.54 8.19 -3.51
N GLU A 62 7.84 8.24 -3.78
CA GLU A 62 8.54 7.19 -4.53
C GLU A 62 8.45 5.83 -3.86
N GLY A 63 8.51 5.79 -2.52
CA GLY A 63 8.39 4.56 -1.73
C GLY A 63 7.11 3.78 -2.01
N MET A 64 6.00 4.49 -2.22
CA MET A 64 4.71 3.87 -2.54
C MET A 64 4.61 3.36 -3.97
N ARG A 65 5.55 3.77 -4.83
CA ARG A 65 5.62 3.34 -6.24
C ARG A 65 6.70 2.31 -6.52
N ILE A 66 7.37 1.80 -5.48
CA ILE A 66 8.34 0.70 -5.61
C ILE A 66 7.63 -0.54 -6.16
N ARG A 67 8.30 -1.19 -7.11
CA ARG A 67 7.92 -2.48 -7.67
C ARG A 67 9.10 -3.43 -7.58
N PHE A 68 8.82 -4.69 -7.40
CA PHE A 68 9.82 -5.75 -7.38
C PHE A 68 9.71 -6.61 -8.62
N ALA A 69 10.84 -7.15 -9.04
CA ALA A 69 10.88 -8.13 -10.12
C ALA A 69 12.04 -9.11 -9.94
N LYS A 70 11.95 -10.23 -10.66
CA LYS A 70 13.05 -11.20 -10.79
C LYS A 70 13.52 -11.22 -12.22
N ASP A 71 14.84 -11.41 -12.41
CA ASP A 71 15.40 -11.73 -13.71
C ASP A 71 15.25 -13.23 -14.04
N LYS A 72 15.76 -13.63 -15.20
CA LYS A 72 15.71 -15.02 -15.67
C LYS A 72 16.54 -15.97 -14.80
N GLU A 73 17.54 -15.44 -14.10
CA GLU A 73 18.41 -16.17 -13.19
C GLU A 73 17.82 -16.24 -11.76
N GLY A 74 16.68 -15.58 -11.51
CA GLY A 74 16.03 -15.54 -10.21
C GLY A 74 16.52 -14.44 -9.27
N ASN A 75 17.42 -13.54 -9.72
CA ASN A 75 17.86 -12.42 -8.92
C ASN A 75 16.75 -11.39 -8.76
N CYS A 76 16.52 -10.97 -7.52
CA CYS A 76 15.51 -9.97 -7.19
C CYS A 76 16.08 -8.56 -7.27
N TYR A 77 15.30 -7.64 -7.80
CA TYR A 77 15.61 -6.22 -7.87
C TYR A 77 14.34 -5.38 -7.72
N GLN A 78 14.51 -4.09 -7.56
CA GLN A 78 13.42 -3.12 -7.46
C GLN A 78 13.57 -2.00 -8.48
N TYR A 79 12.48 -1.34 -8.78
CA TYR A 79 12.43 -0.12 -9.56
C TYR A 79 11.27 0.77 -9.08
N ILE A 80 11.32 2.06 -9.41
CA ILE A 80 10.24 3.00 -9.09
C ILE A 80 9.40 3.14 -10.36
N ALA A 81 8.12 2.80 -10.26
CA ALA A 81 7.17 2.98 -11.34
C ALA A 81 6.81 4.46 -11.54
N ASP A 82 6.40 4.83 -12.75
CA ASP A 82 5.80 6.14 -13.00
C ASP A 82 4.51 6.32 -12.21
N LYS A 83 3.98 7.54 -12.27
CA LYS A 83 2.65 7.83 -11.79
C LYS A 83 1.66 6.84 -12.40
N GLU A 84 1.00 6.11 -11.55
CA GLU A 84 0.02 5.09 -11.91
C GLU A 84 -1.34 5.56 -11.44
N GLU A 85 -2.30 5.66 -12.35
CA GLU A 85 -3.69 5.84 -11.99
C GLU A 85 -4.21 4.49 -11.49
N ARG A 86 -4.48 4.42 -10.19
CA ARG A 86 -5.12 3.28 -9.56
C ARG A 86 -6.57 3.63 -9.30
N GLU A 87 -7.43 2.67 -9.43
CA GLU A 87 -8.77 2.79 -8.87
C GLU A 87 -8.67 2.84 -7.34
N ILE A 88 -9.18 3.92 -6.74
CA ILE A 88 -9.31 4.07 -5.29
C ILE A 88 -10.75 3.67 -4.95
N GLU A 89 -10.88 2.50 -4.35
CA GLU A 89 -12.17 1.96 -3.94
C GLU A 89 -12.77 2.79 -2.80
N PHE A 90 -14.10 2.80 -2.72
CA PHE A 90 -14.84 3.34 -1.60
C PHE A 90 -15.73 2.25 -1.01
N VAL A 91 -15.67 2.06 0.31
CA VAL A 91 -16.50 1.10 1.03
C VAL A 91 -17.23 1.79 2.17
N ASP A 92 -18.55 1.68 2.16
CA ASP A 92 -19.43 2.25 3.19
C ASP A 92 -19.82 1.16 4.19
N PHE A 93 -19.42 1.33 5.46
CA PHE A 93 -19.79 0.45 6.57
C PHE A 93 -20.97 0.95 7.37
N THR A 94 -21.66 2.01 6.95
CA THR A 94 -22.87 2.50 7.63
C THR A 94 -23.89 1.37 7.75
N GLY A 95 -24.41 1.16 8.97
CA GLY A 95 -25.36 0.09 9.26
C GLY A 95 -24.74 -1.28 9.53
N LYS A 96 -23.42 -1.40 9.48
CA LYS A 96 -22.68 -2.56 9.99
C LYS A 96 -22.23 -2.33 11.42
N THR A 97 -21.85 -3.41 12.10
CA THR A 97 -21.21 -3.30 13.41
C THR A 97 -19.72 -2.98 13.24
N GLU A 98 -19.08 -2.47 14.29
CA GLU A 98 -17.62 -2.28 14.33
C GLU A 98 -16.86 -3.60 14.10
N GLU A 99 -17.38 -4.70 14.62
CA GLU A 99 -16.80 -6.04 14.44
C GLU A 99 -16.85 -6.47 12.97
N GLU A 100 -17.99 -6.29 12.28
CA GLU A 100 -18.14 -6.62 10.86
C GLU A 100 -17.22 -5.76 9.98
N ALA A 101 -17.05 -4.48 10.30
CA ALA A 101 -16.13 -3.60 9.60
C ALA A 101 -14.67 -4.02 9.83
N ALA A 102 -14.30 -4.31 11.08
CA ALA A 102 -12.96 -4.78 11.44
C ALA A 102 -12.62 -6.12 10.79
N ASP A 103 -13.56 -7.07 10.79
CA ASP A 103 -13.38 -8.37 10.13
C ASP A 103 -13.14 -8.21 8.62
N THR A 104 -13.91 -7.35 7.96
CA THR A 104 -13.72 -7.05 6.53
C THR A 104 -12.33 -6.48 6.26
N MET A 105 -11.88 -5.51 7.05
CA MET A 105 -10.53 -4.92 6.92
C MET A 105 -9.43 -5.95 7.23
N GLN A 106 -9.68 -6.84 8.20
CA GLN A 106 -8.75 -7.92 8.51
C GLN A 106 -8.65 -8.94 7.36
N GLU A 107 -9.75 -9.25 6.69
CA GLU A 107 -9.72 -10.09 5.48
C GLU A 107 -8.88 -9.45 4.37
N TRP A 108 -8.98 -8.15 4.15
CA TRP A 108 -8.12 -7.44 3.20
C TRP A 108 -6.63 -7.58 3.56
N THR A 109 -6.30 -7.53 4.86
CA THR A 109 -4.91 -7.71 5.33
C THR A 109 -4.36 -9.10 5.01
N ARG A 110 -5.22 -10.11 4.90
CA ARG A 110 -4.82 -11.50 4.61
C ARG A 110 -4.53 -11.79 3.13
N VAL A 111 -4.79 -10.83 2.24
CA VAL A 111 -4.52 -11.00 0.80
C VAL A 111 -3.05 -10.68 0.53
N PRO A 112 -2.23 -11.66 0.09
CA PRO A 112 -0.83 -11.42 -0.19
C PRO A 112 -0.64 -10.56 -1.45
N PHE A 113 0.35 -9.68 -1.43
CA PHE A 113 0.75 -8.91 -2.62
C PHE A 113 1.48 -9.80 -3.63
N LYS A 114 1.27 -9.50 -4.91
CA LYS A 114 2.04 -10.12 -5.99
C LYS A 114 3.41 -9.44 -6.08
N PHE A 115 4.47 -10.24 -6.01
CA PHE A 115 5.83 -9.70 -6.06
C PHE A 115 6.20 -9.10 -7.42
N GLN A 116 5.81 -9.78 -8.51
CA GLN A 116 6.27 -9.45 -9.85
C GLN A 116 5.55 -8.25 -10.45
N ASP A 117 6.24 -7.11 -10.60
CA ASP A 117 5.78 -5.90 -11.30
C ASP A 117 4.45 -5.30 -10.81
N SER A 118 4.09 -5.58 -9.56
CA SER A 118 2.79 -5.19 -8.99
C SER A 118 2.94 -4.16 -7.88
N PRO A 119 1.91 -3.35 -7.59
CA PRO A 119 1.84 -2.53 -6.40
C PRO A 119 2.02 -3.35 -5.13
N MET A 120 2.77 -2.80 -4.17
CA MET A 120 2.99 -3.41 -2.86
C MET A 120 2.20 -2.69 -1.76
N ASN A 121 1.17 -1.97 -2.15
CA ASN A 121 0.25 -1.29 -1.24
C ASN A 121 -1.11 -1.07 -1.92
N ARG A 122 -2.13 -0.85 -1.11
CA ARG A 122 -3.50 -0.54 -1.48
C ARG A 122 -4.07 0.47 -0.50
N ILE A 123 -4.88 1.38 -0.98
CA ILE A 123 -5.68 2.29 -0.16
C ILE A 123 -7.14 2.17 -0.55
N VAL A 124 -8.03 2.25 0.44
CA VAL A 124 -9.48 2.21 0.29
C VAL A 124 -10.05 3.39 1.06
N MET A 125 -10.89 4.19 0.44
CA MET A 125 -11.69 5.18 1.16
C MET A 125 -12.82 4.45 1.88
N ILE A 126 -13.03 4.78 3.15
CA ILE A 126 -14.03 4.09 3.98
C ILE A 126 -14.97 5.11 4.66
N ARG A 127 -16.21 4.69 4.87
CA ARG A 127 -17.09 5.30 5.88
C ARG A 127 -17.28 4.30 7.00
N THR A 128 -17.01 4.71 8.23
CA THR A 128 -17.12 3.84 9.41
C THR A 128 -18.58 3.56 9.76
N PRO A 129 -18.87 2.56 10.59
CA PRO A 129 -20.23 2.31 11.10
C PRO A 129 -20.87 3.54 11.76
N ASP A 130 -20.07 4.34 12.48
CA ASP A 130 -20.51 5.58 13.14
C ASP A 130 -20.64 6.77 12.17
N GLY A 131 -20.39 6.57 10.88
CA GLY A 131 -20.55 7.58 9.82
C GLY A 131 -19.35 8.49 9.60
N TYR A 132 -18.22 8.28 10.30
CA TYR A 132 -16.98 9.03 10.05
C TYR A 132 -16.35 8.63 8.72
N ASN A 133 -15.72 9.60 8.08
CA ASN A 133 -14.95 9.35 6.87
C ASN A 133 -13.54 8.87 7.23
N GLY A 134 -12.90 8.15 6.32
CA GLY A 134 -11.54 7.69 6.58
C GLY A 134 -10.92 6.98 5.39
N VAL A 135 -9.73 6.47 5.64
CA VAL A 135 -9.00 5.62 4.71
C VAL A 135 -8.49 4.37 5.43
N TYR A 136 -8.52 3.25 4.75
CA TYR A 136 -7.81 2.05 5.13
C TYR A 136 -6.61 1.90 4.21
N PHE A 137 -5.42 1.76 4.78
CA PHE A 137 -4.19 1.49 4.06
C PHE A 137 -3.69 0.08 4.35
N LEU A 138 -3.27 -0.61 3.30
CA LEU A 138 -2.60 -1.89 3.36
C LEU A 138 -1.29 -1.80 2.58
N GLY A 139 -0.17 -2.20 3.18
CA GLY A 139 1.13 -2.23 2.53
C GLY A 139 1.96 -3.45 2.94
N ASP A 140 2.86 -3.87 2.07
CA ASP A 140 3.86 -4.88 2.38
C ASP A 140 5.09 -4.24 3.03
N HIS A 141 5.58 -4.84 4.12
CA HIS A 141 6.70 -4.33 4.92
C HIS A 141 8.02 -4.23 4.13
N MET A 142 8.10 -4.81 2.93
CA MET A 142 9.22 -4.58 2.03
C MET A 142 9.30 -3.14 1.49
N THR A 143 8.18 -2.41 1.49
CA THR A 143 8.10 -1.02 0.96
C THR A 143 7.68 0.01 1.98
N VAL A 144 7.03 -0.39 3.07
CA VAL A 144 6.53 0.52 4.10
C VAL A 144 6.93 0.05 5.49
N ASP A 145 7.21 1.00 6.35
CA ASP A 145 7.30 0.85 7.79
C ASP A 145 6.33 1.83 8.48
N ALA A 146 6.26 1.78 9.80
CA ALA A 146 5.34 2.64 10.56
C ALA A 146 5.60 4.13 10.29
N GLN A 147 6.85 4.54 10.16
CA GLN A 147 7.20 5.94 9.93
C GLN A 147 6.80 6.40 8.53
N SER A 148 7.13 5.65 7.49
CA SER A 148 6.75 5.98 6.11
C SER A 148 5.23 5.99 5.92
N LEU A 149 4.51 5.11 6.61
CA LEU A 149 3.06 5.07 6.60
C LEU A 149 2.46 6.33 7.23
N ILE A 150 2.95 6.75 8.40
CA ILE A 150 2.50 7.99 9.06
C ILE A 150 2.71 9.20 8.15
N TRP A 151 3.88 9.31 7.52
CA TRP A 151 4.19 10.40 6.59
C TRP A 151 3.26 10.39 5.37
N PHE A 152 2.99 9.21 4.81
CA PHE A 152 2.11 9.08 3.66
C PHE A 152 0.66 9.47 3.99
N LEU A 153 0.13 8.99 5.12
CA LEU A 153 -1.22 9.35 5.57
C LEU A 153 -1.33 10.84 5.91
N LYS A 154 -0.29 11.41 6.51
CA LYS A 154 -0.21 12.85 6.77
C LYS A 154 -0.25 13.66 5.49
N ASP A 155 0.53 13.29 4.47
CA ASP A 155 0.50 13.93 3.16
C ASP A 155 -0.90 13.95 2.53
N ILE A 156 -1.68 12.88 2.69
CA ILE A 156 -3.07 12.81 2.18
C ILE A 156 -3.97 13.86 2.84
N ILE A 157 -3.78 14.11 4.14
CA ILE A 157 -4.63 15.04 4.90
C ILE A 157 -4.21 16.50 4.67
N GLU A 158 -2.94 16.75 4.41
CA GLU A 158 -2.40 18.10 4.21
C GLU A 158 -2.55 18.62 2.77
N LEU A 159 -2.95 17.75 1.83
CA LEU A 159 -3.14 18.07 0.40
C LEU A 159 -4.57 18.46 0.06
#